data_f819c284df088942a8d716e309020ce2
#
_entry.id   f819c284df088942a8d716e309020ce2
#
_cell.length_a   1.000
_cell.length_b   1.000
_cell.length_c   1.000
_cell.angle_alpha   90.00
_cell.angle_beta   90.00
_cell.angle_gamma   90.00
#
_symmetry.space_group_name_H-M   'P 1'
#
loop_
_entity.id
_entity.type
_entity.pdbx_description
1 polymer ?
#
loop_
_entity_poly.entity_id
_entity_poly.type
_entity_poly.pdbx_seq_one_letter_code
_entity_poly.pdbx_strand_id
1 'polypeptide(L)'
;MRKIMKSERRVEGECKKYLLKYELVSNVFPEEEGEGIYYGIIVEQFIWSKEKKSWILEDSEQIKGFSESLKESMLFFEKVVKGNTMPVSLGAI
;
A
#
# COMPACT_ATOMS: atom_id res chain seq x y z
N MET A 1 -5.17 -12.93 5.55
CA MET A 1 -4.48 -12.01 4.62
C MET A 1 -3.12 -12.57 4.23
N ARG A 2 -2.84 -12.61 2.96
CA ARG A 2 -1.58 -13.11 2.42
C ARG A 2 -0.88 -12.00 1.64
N LYS A 3 0.42 -11.81 1.90
CA LYS A 3 1.23 -10.81 1.19
C LYS A 3 1.73 -11.40 -0.13
N ILE A 4 1.48 -10.69 -1.23
CA ILE A 4 1.83 -11.14 -2.59
C ILE A 4 3.08 -10.40 -3.09
N MET A 5 3.11 -9.08 -2.95
CA MET A 5 4.21 -8.23 -3.40
C MET A 5 4.48 -7.12 -2.39
N LYS A 6 5.72 -6.68 -2.35
CA LYS A 6 6.14 -5.54 -1.54
C LYS A 6 7.01 -4.61 -2.37
N SER A 7 6.93 -3.33 -2.11
CA SER A 7 7.82 -2.33 -2.69
C SER A 7 8.02 -1.17 -1.72
N GLU A 8 9.12 -0.47 -1.88
CA GLU A 8 9.44 0.70 -1.08
C GLU A 8 9.88 1.85 -1.98
N ARG A 9 9.52 3.06 -1.59
CA ARG A 9 9.96 4.29 -2.27
C ARG A 9 10.39 5.30 -1.22
N ARG A 10 11.50 5.96 -1.48
CA ARG A 10 11.95 7.08 -0.66
C ARG A 10 11.62 8.37 -1.39
N VAL A 11 10.98 9.29 -0.69
CA VAL A 11 10.61 10.60 -1.23
C VAL A 11 11.26 11.66 -0.37
N GLU A 12 12.07 12.51 -0.98
CA GLU A 12 12.73 13.61 -0.29
C GLU A 12 12.08 14.94 -0.66
N GLY A 13 11.53 15.62 0.34
CA GLY A 13 11.08 16.99 0.21
C GLY A 13 12.16 17.95 0.72
N GLU A 14 11.87 19.25 0.70
CA GLU A 14 12.82 20.28 1.11
C GLU A 14 13.26 20.13 2.57
N CYS A 15 12.32 19.78 3.47
CA CYS A 15 12.57 19.70 4.90
C CYS A 15 12.30 18.32 5.49
N LYS A 16 11.72 17.40 4.72
CA LYS A 16 11.27 16.10 5.23
C LYS A 16 11.66 14.97 4.31
N LYS A 17 11.97 13.82 4.91
CA LYS A 17 12.22 12.58 4.20
C LYS A 17 11.13 11.59 4.54
N TYR A 18 10.54 10.98 3.53
CA TYR A 18 9.49 9.98 3.68
C TYR A 18 9.94 8.63 3.15
N LEU A 19 9.49 7.58 3.80
CA LEU A 19 9.58 6.21 3.30
C LEU A 19 8.16 5.70 3.09
N LEU A 20 7.87 5.30 1.87
CA LEU A 20 6.58 4.71 1.51
C LEU A 20 6.76 3.22 1.33
N LYS A 21 6.01 2.43 2.07
CA LYS A 21 5.98 0.98 1.94
C LYS A 21 4.65 0.55 1.34
N TYR A 22 4.72 -0.26 0.31
CA TYR A 22 3.56 -0.73 -0.43
C TYR A 22 3.49 -2.24 -0.34
N GLU A 23 2.30 -2.78 -0.10
CA GLU A 23 2.06 -4.21 -0.12
C GLU A 23 0.81 -4.52 -0.94
N LEU A 24 0.93 -5.50 -1.84
CA LEU A 24 -0.22 -6.12 -2.50
C LEU A 24 -0.56 -7.36 -1.71
N VAL A 25 -1.79 -7.45 -1.26
CA VAL A 25 -2.26 -8.55 -0.40
C VAL A 25 -3.48 -9.23 -1.01
N SER A 26 -3.70 -10.50 -0.65
CA SER A 26 -4.94 -11.20 -0.94
C SER A 26 -5.72 -11.39 0.34
N ASN A 27 -7.02 -11.22 0.25
CA ASN A 27 -7.96 -11.45 1.35
C ASN A 27 -9.02 -12.45 0.91
N VAL A 28 -9.44 -13.30 1.83
CA VAL A 28 -10.54 -14.23 1.59
C VAL A 28 -11.79 -13.65 2.25
N PHE A 29 -12.84 -13.47 1.45
CA PHE A 29 -14.11 -12.97 1.94
C PHE A 29 -15.16 -14.08 1.81
N PRO A 30 -16.00 -14.28 2.85
CA PRO A 30 -17.11 -15.24 2.74
C PRO A 30 -18.15 -14.71 1.75
N GLU A 31 -18.62 -15.61 0.89
CA GLU A 31 -19.69 -15.36 -0.07
C GLU A 31 -20.80 -16.39 0.13
N GLU A 32 -22.00 -16.11 -0.41
CA GLU A 32 -23.15 -17.02 -0.27
C GLU A 32 -22.88 -18.44 -0.80
N GLU A 33 -22.09 -18.54 -1.86
CA GLU A 33 -21.79 -19.82 -2.52
C GLU A 33 -20.36 -20.32 -2.27
N GLY A 34 -19.67 -19.75 -1.27
CA GLY A 34 -18.28 -20.13 -0.97
C GLY A 34 -17.42 -18.98 -0.52
N GLU A 35 -16.11 -19.09 -0.77
CA GLU A 35 -15.13 -18.07 -0.43
C GLU A 35 -14.58 -17.42 -1.68
N GLY A 36 -14.59 -16.09 -1.70
CA GLY A 36 -13.97 -15.30 -2.77
C GLY A 36 -12.62 -14.77 -2.36
N ILE A 37 -11.65 -14.74 -3.28
CA ILE A 37 -10.35 -14.14 -3.08
C ILE A 37 -10.32 -12.77 -3.77
N TYR A 38 -9.99 -11.75 -3.01
CA TYR A 38 -9.87 -10.38 -3.51
C TYR A 38 -8.51 -9.82 -3.15
N TYR A 39 -8.01 -8.96 -4.01
CA TYR A 39 -6.69 -8.33 -3.82
C TYR A 39 -6.87 -6.91 -3.30
N GLY A 40 -6.00 -6.52 -2.41
CA GLY A 40 -5.99 -5.19 -1.82
C GLY A 40 -4.58 -4.60 -1.76
N ILE A 41 -4.49 -3.32 -1.44
CA ILE A 41 -3.22 -2.61 -1.32
C ILE A 41 -3.16 -1.93 0.03
N ILE A 42 -1.99 -2.06 0.69
CA ILE A 42 -1.68 -1.34 1.93
C ILE A 42 -0.56 -0.37 1.60
N VAL A 43 -0.72 0.88 1.99
CA VAL A 43 0.31 1.92 1.89
C VAL A 43 0.61 2.44 3.28
N GLU A 44 1.87 2.38 3.67
CA GLU A 44 2.34 2.94 4.94
C GLU A 44 3.33 4.05 4.65
N GLN A 45 3.15 5.19 5.33
CA GLN A 45 4.01 6.35 5.20
C GLN A 45 4.79 6.55 6.50
N PHE A 46 6.11 6.54 6.37
CA PHE A 46 7.02 6.80 7.47
C PHE A 46 7.73 8.13 7.27
N ILE A 47 7.99 8.83 8.35
CA ILE A 47 8.78 10.06 8.34
C ILE A 47 10.08 9.81 9.10
N TRP A 48 11.19 10.40 8.61
CA TRP A 48 12.46 10.31 9.32
C TRP A 48 12.48 11.25 10.52
N SER A 49 12.78 10.71 11.70
CA SER A 49 12.96 11.48 12.92
C SER A 49 14.44 11.69 13.20
N LYS A 50 14.89 12.94 13.17
CA LYS A 50 16.28 13.30 13.51
C LYS A 50 16.58 13.07 14.99
N GLU A 51 15.60 13.26 15.85
CA GLU A 51 15.74 13.06 17.30
C GLU A 51 15.93 11.58 17.64
N LYS A 52 15.08 10.72 17.08
CA LYS A 52 15.09 9.28 17.35
C LYS A 52 16.00 8.50 16.42
N LYS A 53 16.51 9.14 15.37
CA LYS A 53 17.33 8.53 14.31
C LYS A 53 16.68 7.26 13.74
N SER A 54 15.38 7.34 13.47
CA SER A 54 14.61 6.22 12.97
C SER A 54 13.41 6.69 12.14
N TRP A 55 12.86 5.75 11.37
CA TRP A 55 11.62 5.96 10.63
C TRP A 55 10.44 5.75 11.58
N ILE A 56 9.51 6.70 11.56
CA ILE A 56 8.31 6.66 12.41
C ILE A 56 7.09 6.60 11.51
N LEU A 57 6.19 5.65 11.75
CA LEU A 57 4.93 5.54 11.02
C LEU A 57 4.09 6.80 11.27
N GLU A 58 3.76 7.51 10.19
CA GLU A 58 2.98 8.74 10.23
C GLU A 58 1.54 8.50 9.79
N ASP A 59 1.34 7.68 8.78
CA ASP A 59 0.02 7.43 8.21
C ASP A 59 0.00 6.07 7.52
N SER A 60 -1.19 5.48 7.42
CA SER A 60 -1.39 4.26 6.65
C SER A 60 -2.81 4.22 6.11
N GLU A 61 -2.99 3.56 4.97
CA GLU A 61 -4.29 3.35 4.35
C GLU A 61 -4.31 2.00 3.66
N GLN A 62 -5.49 1.42 3.58
CA GLN A 62 -5.69 0.13 2.95
C GLN A 62 -6.94 0.12 2.07
N ILE A 63 -6.80 -0.36 0.85
CA ILE A 63 -7.93 -0.77 0.01
C ILE A 63 -8.03 -2.28 0.17
N LYS A 64 -9.12 -2.76 0.79
CA LYS A 64 -9.22 -4.18 1.19
C LYS A 64 -9.53 -5.15 0.06
N GLY A 65 -10.34 -4.78 -0.89
CA GLY A 65 -10.71 -5.70 -1.96
C GLY A 65 -11.19 -4.93 -3.16
N PHE A 66 -10.31 -4.65 -4.12
CA PHE A 66 -10.65 -3.88 -5.30
C PHE A 66 -10.74 -4.72 -6.57
N SER A 67 -10.20 -5.92 -6.57
CA SER A 67 -10.21 -6.79 -7.75
C SER A 67 -10.07 -8.25 -7.38
N GLU A 68 -10.68 -9.13 -8.17
CA GLU A 68 -10.51 -10.58 -8.09
C GLU A 68 -9.38 -11.05 -9.02
N SER A 69 -8.89 -10.19 -9.91
CA SER A 69 -7.85 -10.52 -10.88
C SER A 69 -6.47 -10.19 -10.34
N LEU A 70 -5.61 -11.18 -10.20
CA LEU A 70 -4.23 -10.98 -9.79
C LEU A 70 -3.48 -10.10 -10.79
N LYS A 71 -3.66 -10.34 -12.09
CA LYS A 71 -2.98 -9.56 -13.14
C LYS A 71 -3.34 -8.08 -13.09
N GLU A 72 -4.64 -7.76 -13.00
CA GLU A 72 -5.09 -6.37 -12.90
C GLU A 72 -4.61 -5.72 -11.60
N SER A 73 -4.61 -6.49 -10.52
CA SER A 73 -4.14 -6.01 -9.21
C SER A 73 -2.66 -5.68 -9.24
N MET A 74 -1.84 -6.50 -9.90
CA MET A 74 -0.40 -6.25 -10.06
C MET A 74 -0.14 -5.00 -10.89
N LEU A 75 -0.89 -4.78 -11.96
CA LEU A 75 -0.78 -3.58 -12.80
C LEU A 75 -1.17 -2.33 -12.01
N PHE A 76 -2.24 -2.40 -11.24
CA PHE A 76 -2.66 -1.30 -10.38
C PHE A 76 -1.62 -1.00 -9.29
N PHE A 77 -1.08 -2.05 -8.67
CA PHE A 77 -0.02 -1.93 -7.67
C PHE A 77 1.20 -1.20 -8.24
N GLU A 78 1.63 -1.55 -9.44
CA GLU A 78 2.76 -0.88 -10.09
C GLU A 78 2.49 0.61 -10.32
N LYS A 79 1.27 0.99 -10.70
CA LYS A 79 0.90 2.39 -10.86
C LYS A 79 0.96 3.15 -9.54
N VAL A 80 0.47 2.54 -8.46
CA VAL A 80 0.51 3.12 -7.12
C VAL A 80 1.95 3.38 -6.69
N VAL A 81 2.84 2.41 -6.88
CA VAL A 81 4.24 2.52 -6.51
C VAL A 81 4.97 3.57 -7.37
N LYS A 82 4.79 3.53 -8.68
CA LYS A 82 5.44 4.47 -9.60
C LYS A 82 5.00 5.92 -9.37
N GLY A 83 3.75 6.11 -8.95
CA GLY A 83 3.22 7.43 -8.65
C GLY A 83 3.62 7.97 -7.27
N ASN A 84 4.41 7.23 -6.50
CA ASN A 84 4.75 7.58 -5.12
C ASN A 84 3.49 7.94 -4.31
N THR A 85 2.42 7.15 -4.49
CA THR A 85 1.12 7.40 -3.88
C THR A 85 1.22 7.36 -2.36
N MET A 86 0.77 8.42 -1.70
CA MET A 86 0.71 8.49 -0.24
C MET A 86 -0.63 7.94 0.27
N PRO A 87 -0.71 7.51 1.55
CA PRO A 87 -1.96 6.97 2.10
C PRO A 87 -3.18 7.87 1.88
N VAL A 88 -3.01 9.17 2.06
CA VAL A 88 -4.09 10.16 1.90
C VAL A 88 -4.65 10.19 0.47
N SER A 89 -3.85 9.82 -0.52
CA SER A 89 -4.24 9.84 -1.94
C SER A 89 -4.75 8.49 -2.45
N LEU A 90 -4.59 7.42 -1.67
CA LEU A 90 -4.92 6.07 -2.13
C LEU A 90 -6.39 5.92 -2.52
N GLY A 91 -7.30 6.47 -1.74
CA GLY A 91 -8.72 6.40 -2.00
C GLY A 91 -9.21 7.26 -3.15
N ALA A 92 -8.36 8.15 -3.70
CA ALA A 92 -8.70 9.07 -4.78
C ALA A 92 -8.29 8.55 -6.17
N ILE A 93 -7.68 7.40 -6.22
CA ILE A 93 -7.19 6.79 -7.46
C ILE A 93 -8.30 6.04 -8.22
#